data_b254303a0e70bca3b3fa791fc33d0ed9
#
_entry.id   b254303a0e70bca3b3fa791fc33d0ed9
#
_cell.length_a   1.000
_cell.length_b   1.000
_cell.length_c   1.000
_cell.angle_alpha   90.00
_cell.angle_beta   90.00
_cell.angle_gamma   90.00
#
_symmetry.space_group_name_H-M   'P 1'
#
loop_
_entity.id
_entity.type
_entity.pdbx_description
1 polymer ?
#
loop_
_entity_poly.entity_id
_entity_poly.type
_entity_poly.pdbx_seq_one_letter_code
_entity_poly.pdbx_strand_id
1 'polypeptide(L)'
;MISTISFITGNKGKFEEARQIFSGSGIELNQQQLDTLEIQSDDTPEIARFSAQFAGSKLNTPLFVMDRGFYIEALNGFPGPFIKFVNKWLSEYQILKLLEREENRKAYWVTALGLFLPREEVKIFASKSYGEVPKKISGNRGYMADKLFRPLESKLVLSEMSETEYNLFWNNSSCWQEMITYLKSKTSP
;
A
#
# COMPACT_ATOMS: atom_id res chain seq x y z
N MET A 1 -7.45 11.38 23.85
CA MET A 1 -6.14 10.77 23.51
C MET A 1 -6.38 9.49 22.71
N ILE A 2 -5.75 9.33 21.53
CA ILE A 2 -5.80 8.07 20.76
C ILE A 2 -4.62 7.23 21.23
N SER A 3 -4.87 6.32 22.18
CA SER A 3 -3.87 5.39 22.70
C SER A 3 -3.85 4.06 21.93
N THR A 4 -4.96 3.76 21.24
CA THR A 4 -5.15 2.49 20.54
C THR A 4 -5.84 2.76 19.20
N ILE A 5 -5.43 2.06 18.14
CA ILE A 5 -6.04 2.13 16.82
C ILE A 5 -6.15 0.72 16.20
N SER A 6 -7.23 0.48 15.47
CA SER A 6 -7.42 -0.79 14.76
C SER A 6 -6.98 -0.68 13.31
N PHE A 7 -6.15 -1.62 12.84
CA PHE A 7 -5.90 -1.81 11.42
C PHE A 7 -6.86 -2.87 10.88
N ILE A 8 -7.75 -2.44 9.98
CA ILE A 8 -8.73 -3.33 9.36
C ILE A 8 -8.06 -4.05 8.19
N THR A 9 -7.66 -5.27 8.43
CA THR A 9 -7.00 -6.10 7.42
C THR A 9 -7.02 -7.58 7.79
N GLY A 10 -7.29 -8.45 6.81
CA GLY A 10 -7.06 -9.89 6.90
C GLY A 10 -5.65 -10.33 6.45
N ASN A 11 -4.85 -9.38 5.91
CA ASN A 11 -3.51 -9.68 5.40
C ASN A 11 -2.46 -9.60 6.51
N LYS A 12 -1.90 -10.77 6.88
CA LYS A 12 -0.87 -10.86 7.93
C LYS A 12 0.39 -10.06 7.60
N GLY A 13 0.81 -10.03 6.32
CA GLY A 13 2.01 -9.28 5.90
C GLY A 13 1.82 -7.77 6.07
N LYS A 14 0.66 -7.25 5.65
CA LYS A 14 0.32 -5.83 5.86
C LYS A 14 0.26 -5.47 7.34
N PHE A 15 -0.27 -6.37 8.17
CA PHE A 15 -0.33 -6.11 9.61
C PHE A 15 1.07 -6.11 10.24
N GLU A 16 1.93 -7.05 9.87
CA GLU A 16 3.31 -7.11 10.38
C GLU A 16 4.12 -5.87 9.98
N GLU A 17 3.98 -5.40 8.74
CA GLU A 17 4.55 -4.12 8.28
C GLU A 17 4.09 -2.96 9.17
N ALA A 18 2.77 -2.81 9.36
CA ALA A 18 2.22 -1.76 10.21
C ALA A 18 2.72 -1.87 11.66
N ARG A 19 2.83 -3.09 12.19
CA ARG A 19 3.32 -3.35 13.56
C ARG A 19 4.76 -2.86 13.74
N GLN A 20 5.62 -3.08 12.75
CA GLN A 20 7.00 -2.58 12.77
C GLN A 20 7.03 -1.04 12.75
N ILE A 21 6.21 -0.42 11.90
CA ILE A 21 6.15 1.04 11.75
C ILE A 21 5.59 1.71 13.00
N PHE A 22 4.58 1.12 13.64
CA PHE A 22 4.00 1.63 14.88
C PHE A 22 4.85 1.38 16.11
N SER A 23 5.88 0.51 16.01
CA SER A 23 6.80 0.23 17.12
C SER A 23 7.47 1.54 17.59
N GLY A 24 7.36 1.82 18.88
CA GLY A 24 7.89 3.05 19.48
C GLY A 24 7.05 4.32 19.23
N SER A 25 5.90 4.21 18.55
CA SER A 25 5.02 5.37 18.34
C SER A 25 4.29 5.83 19.59
N GLY A 26 4.11 4.92 20.59
CA GLY A 26 3.26 5.13 21.77
C GLY A 26 1.77 4.87 21.50
N ILE A 27 1.42 4.39 20.29
CA ILE A 27 0.05 4.04 19.91
C ILE A 27 -0.02 2.52 19.78
N GLU A 28 -0.93 1.89 20.53
CA GLU A 28 -1.20 0.46 20.43
C GLU A 28 -1.93 0.13 19.13
N LEU A 29 -1.40 -0.85 18.37
CA LEU A 29 -1.98 -1.30 17.11
C LEU A 29 -2.67 -2.65 17.27
N ASN A 30 -3.97 -2.69 16.97
CA ASN A 30 -4.75 -3.93 16.96
C ASN A 30 -5.10 -4.33 15.52
N GLN A 31 -5.03 -5.64 15.23
CA GLN A 31 -5.57 -6.18 13.98
C GLN A 31 -7.04 -6.51 14.16
N GLN A 32 -7.86 -6.07 13.20
CA GLN A 32 -9.26 -6.46 13.15
C GLN A 32 -9.64 -6.86 11.73
N GLN A 33 -10.28 -8.01 11.58
CA GLN A 33 -10.82 -8.46 10.30
C GLN A 33 -12.26 -7.99 10.17
N LEU A 34 -12.56 -7.38 9.05
CA LEU A 34 -13.90 -7.00 8.66
C LEU A 34 -14.01 -7.16 7.14
N ASP A 35 -15.07 -7.80 6.68
CA ASP A 35 -15.38 -7.84 5.25
C ASP A 35 -15.83 -6.44 4.81
N THR A 36 -14.90 -5.70 4.24
CA THR A 36 -15.15 -4.38 3.68
C THR A 36 -15.67 -4.51 2.26
N LEU A 37 -16.64 -3.67 1.90
CA LEU A 37 -17.00 -3.50 0.50
C LEU A 37 -15.87 -2.72 -0.19
N GLU A 38 -15.33 -3.30 -1.26
CA GLU A 38 -14.36 -2.62 -2.12
C GLU A 38 -15.12 -2.04 -3.33
N ILE A 39 -15.02 -0.74 -3.54
CA ILE A 39 -15.55 -0.11 -4.76
C ILE A 39 -14.65 -0.40 -5.94
N GLN A 40 -15.20 -0.36 -7.14
CA GLN A 40 -14.40 -0.36 -8.36
C GLN A 40 -13.99 1.08 -8.67
N SER A 41 -12.70 1.35 -8.58
CA SER A 41 -12.08 2.62 -8.91
C SER A 41 -10.65 2.38 -9.39
N ASP A 42 -10.11 3.26 -10.21
CA ASP A 42 -8.70 3.29 -10.62
C ASP A 42 -7.84 4.17 -9.69
N ASP A 43 -8.47 4.79 -8.68
CA ASP A 43 -7.80 5.62 -7.67
C ASP A 43 -7.65 4.88 -6.32
N THR A 44 -6.42 4.46 -5.99
CA THR A 44 -6.12 3.78 -4.72
C THR A 44 -6.54 4.60 -3.48
N PRO A 45 -6.31 5.91 -3.37
CA PRO A 45 -6.83 6.77 -2.32
C PRO A 45 -8.36 6.74 -2.17
N GLU A 46 -9.10 6.72 -3.26
CA GLU A 46 -10.56 6.65 -3.23
C GLU A 46 -11.04 5.32 -2.64
N ILE A 47 -10.43 4.20 -3.04
CA ILE A 47 -10.74 2.87 -2.50
C ILE A 47 -10.45 2.85 -0.99
N ALA A 48 -9.30 3.36 -0.55
CA ALA A 48 -8.95 3.43 0.87
C ALA A 48 -9.94 4.31 1.65
N ARG A 49 -10.39 5.45 1.10
CA ARG A 49 -11.39 6.33 1.70
C ARG A 49 -12.71 5.60 1.93
N PHE A 50 -13.21 4.95 0.89
CA PHE A 50 -14.49 4.25 0.95
C PHE A 50 -14.44 3.10 1.96
N SER A 51 -13.38 2.29 1.91
CA SER A 51 -13.18 1.16 2.84
C SER A 51 -13.07 1.62 4.30
N ALA A 52 -12.37 2.74 4.57
CA ALA A 52 -12.29 3.32 5.90
C ALA A 52 -13.64 3.85 6.39
N GLN A 53 -14.39 4.53 5.52
CA GLN A 53 -15.72 5.04 5.85
C GLN A 53 -16.70 3.91 6.14
N PHE A 54 -16.67 2.85 5.32
CA PHE A 54 -17.50 1.67 5.52
C PHE A 54 -17.18 0.99 6.86
N ALA A 55 -15.89 0.71 7.12
CA ALA A 55 -15.46 0.10 8.37
C ALA A 55 -15.82 0.98 9.58
N GLY A 56 -15.60 2.28 9.48
CA GLY A 56 -15.93 3.26 10.49
C GLY A 56 -17.42 3.31 10.83
N SER A 57 -18.29 3.21 9.80
CA SER A 57 -19.75 3.17 10.00
C SER A 57 -20.22 1.93 10.76
N LYS A 58 -19.46 0.84 10.70
CA LYS A 58 -19.78 -0.42 11.42
C LYS A 58 -19.23 -0.46 12.83
N LEU A 59 -18.02 0.04 13.03
CA LEU A 59 -17.27 -0.12 14.28
C LEU A 59 -17.31 1.12 15.18
N ASN A 60 -17.41 2.30 14.58
CA ASN A 60 -17.42 3.61 15.26
C ASN A 60 -16.27 3.79 16.28
N THR A 61 -15.10 3.25 15.96
CA THR A 61 -13.86 3.34 16.76
C THR A 61 -12.72 3.87 15.88
N PRO A 62 -11.64 4.43 16.47
CA PRO A 62 -10.47 4.79 15.69
C PRO A 62 -9.91 3.59 14.90
N LEU A 63 -9.85 3.71 13.59
CA LEU A 63 -9.35 2.67 12.72
C LEU A 63 -8.70 3.23 11.46
N PHE A 64 -7.89 2.42 10.81
CA PHE A 64 -7.46 2.69 9.45
C PHE A 64 -7.49 1.43 8.58
N VAL A 65 -7.51 1.67 7.28
CA VAL A 65 -7.33 0.68 6.23
C VAL A 65 -6.09 1.03 5.41
N MET A 66 -5.53 0.05 4.68
CA MET A 66 -4.45 0.29 3.72
C MET A 66 -4.78 -0.36 2.39
N ASP A 67 -4.71 0.41 1.33
CA ASP A 67 -4.71 -0.11 -0.02
C ASP A 67 -3.44 0.25 -0.78
N ARG A 68 -3.10 -0.59 -1.80
CA ARG A 68 -1.94 -0.40 -2.67
C ARG A 68 -2.29 -0.66 -4.11
N GLY A 69 -1.79 0.21 -4.98
CA GLY A 69 -1.86 0.05 -6.42
C GLY A 69 -0.48 0.10 -7.06
N PHE A 70 -0.28 -0.68 -8.12
CA PHE A 70 0.92 -0.70 -8.95
C PHE A 70 0.60 -0.13 -10.31
N TYR A 71 1.23 0.98 -10.67
CA TYR A 71 0.93 1.76 -11.86
C TYR A 71 2.10 1.75 -12.84
N ILE A 72 1.85 1.39 -14.10
CA ILE A 72 2.83 1.41 -15.19
C ILE A 72 2.41 2.51 -16.18
N GLU A 73 3.25 3.54 -16.36
CA GLU A 73 2.88 4.71 -17.17
C GLU A 73 2.53 4.35 -18.61
N ALA A 74 3.35 3.52 -19.26
CA ALA A 74 3.12 3.10 -20.65
C ALA A 74 1.83 2.30 -20.86
N LEU A 75 1.25 1.77 -19.77
CA LEU A 75 -0.02 1.05 -19.79
C LEU A 75 -1.17 1.90 -19.22
N ASN A 76 -1.06 3.24 -19.27
CA ASN A 76 -2.04 4.18 -18.75
C ASN A 76 -2.42 3.93 -17.29
N GLY A 77 -1.45 3.49 -16.50
CA GLY A 77 -1.65 3.17 -15.08
C GLY A 77 -2.08 1.73 -14.77
N PHE A 78 -2.36 0.89 -15.81
CA PHE A 78 -2.63 -0.53 -15.55
C PHE A 78 -1.41 -1.20 -14.90
N PRO A 79 -1.59 -2.08 -13.91
CA PRO A 79 -2.84 -2.59 -13.34
C PRO A 79 -3.48 -1.68 -12.28
N GLY A 80 -2.81 -0.66 -11.78
CA GLY A 80 -3.35 0.21 -10.72
C GLY A 80 -3.76 -0.57 -9.47
N PRO A 81 -4.90 -0.24 -8.87
CA PRO A 81 -5.44 -0.93 -7.69
C PRO A 81 -5.82 -2.39 -7.95
N PHE A 82 -6.03 -2.77 -9.23
CA PHE A 82 -6.40 -4.13 -9.62
C PHE A 82 -5.25 -5.13 -9.57
N ILE A 83 -4.07 -4.72 -9.08
CA ILE A 83 -2.87 -5.57 -9.00
C ILE A 83 -3.12 -6.92 -8.32
N LYS A 84 -3.97 -6.97 -7.30
CA LYS A 84 -4.36 -8.20 -6.61
C LYS A 84 -4.99 -9.23 -7.56
N PHE A 85 -5.84 -8.76 -8.48
CA PHE A 85 -6.49 -9.60 -9.48
C PHE A 85 -5.54 -9.95 -10.63
N VAL A 86 -4.78 -8.97 -11.08
CA VAL A 86 -3.80 -9.17 -12.16
C VAL A 86 -2.74 -10.20 -11.76
N ASN A 87 -2.28 -10.20 -10.52
CA ASN A 87 -1.40 -11.24 -9.97
C ASN A 87 -1.97 -12.68 -10.07
N LYS A 88 -3.30 -12.83 -10.19
CA LYS A 88 -3.94 -14.15 -10.35
C LYS A 88 -4.10 -14.56 -11.81
N TRP A 89 -4.21 -13.58 -12.72
CA TRP A 89 -4.61 -13.82 -14.11
C TRP A 89 -3.46 -13.70 -15.09
N LEU A 90 -2.45 -12.90 -14.78
CA LEU A 90 -1.31 -12.64 -15.67
C LEU A 90 -0.01 -13.02 -14.96
N SER A 91 0.89 -13.60 -15.75
CA SER A 91 2.28 -13.79 -15.35
C SER A 91 3.10 -12.51 -15.61
N GLU A 92 4.24 -12.42 -14.95
CA GLU A 92 5.23 -11.37 -15.20
C GLU A 92 5.66 -11.29 -16.67
N TYR A 93 5.73 -12.43 -17.38
CA TYR A 93 6.07 -12.48 -18.82
C TYR A 93 5.00 -11.83 -19.68
N GLN A 94 3.72 -12.02 -19.34
CA GLN A 94 2.62 -11.40 -20.08
C GLN A 94 2.62 -9.88 -19.91
N ILE A 95 2.93 -9.37 -18.72
CA ILE A 95 3.09 -7.92 -18.50
C ILE A 95 4.30 -7.39 -19.28
N LEU A 96 5.45 -8.08 -19.27
CA LEU A 96 6.60 -7.67 -20.07
C LEU A 96 6.29 -7.65 -21.57
N LYS A 97 5.47 -8.58 -22.06
CA LYS A 97 5.04 -8.61 -23.46
C LYS A 97 4.18 -7.41 -23.84
N LEU A 98 3.32 -6.92 -22.95
CA LEU A 98 2.57 -5.68 -23.16
C LEU A 98 3.51 -4.47 -23.31
N LEU A 99 4.69 -4.53 -22.72
CA LEU A 99 5.69 -3.47 -22.74
C LEU A 99 6.81 -3.70 -23.77
N GLU A 100 6.69 -4.69 -24.66
CA GLU A 100 7.79 -5.11 -25.54
C GLU A 100 8.25 -3.98 -26.47
N ARG A 101 7.33 -3.13 -26.92
CA ARG A 101 7.61 -2.00 -27.82
C ARG A 101 7.68 -0.65 -27.11
N GLU A 102 7.55 -0.65 -25.78
CA GLU A 102 7.51 0.57 -24.99
C GLU A 102 8.90 0.93 -24.46
N GLU A 103 9.34 2.15 -24.75
CA GLU A 103 10.57 2.70 -24.18
C GLU A 103 10.33 3.27 -22.77
N ASN A 104 9.14 3.83 -22.53
CA ASN A 104 8.76 4.30 -21.20
C ASN A 104 8.52 3.11 -20.28
N ARG A 105 9.44 2.90 -19.35
CA ARG A 105 9.37 1.81 -18.37
C ARG A 105 9.00 2.30 -16.99
N LYS A 106 8.68 3.59 -16.84
CA LYS A 106 8.36 4.18 -15.55
C LYS A 106 7.15 3.53 -14.92
N ALA A 107 7.28 3.24 -13.65
CA ALA A 107 6.23 2.67 -12.83
C ALA A 107 6.30 3.24 -11.42
N TYR A 108 5.20 3.14 -10.68
CA TYR A 108 5.17 3.55 -9.29
C TYR A 108 4.14 2.74 -8.50
N TRP A 109 4.41 2.60 -7.22
CA TRP A 109 3.43 2.14 -6.26
C TRP A 109 2.74 3.34 -5.62
N VAL A 110 1.44 3.21 -5.37
CA VAL A 110 0.69 4.08 -4.48
C VAL A 110 0.36 3.28 -3.22
N THR A 111 0.75 3.80 -2.06
CA THR A 111 0.26 3.32 -0.77
C THR A 111 -0.69 4.37 -0.22
N ALA A 112 -1.92 3.98 0.08
CA ALA A 112 -2.94 4.85 0.63
C ALA A 112 -3.48 4.30 1.96
N LEU A 113 -3.50 5.15 2.98
CA LEU A 113 -4.03 4.88 4.30
C LEU A 113 -5.29 5.72 4.50
N GLY A 114 -6.43 5.06 4.67
CA GLY A 114 -7.69 5.71 5.03
C GLY A 114 -7.89 5.67 6.53
N LEU A 115 -7.79 6.80 7.20
CA LEU A 115 -7.99 6.94 8.64
C LEU A 115 -9.41 7.39 8.95
N PHE A 116 -10.12 6.63 9.75
CA PHE A 116 -11.41 6.98 10.34
C PHE A 116 -11.26 7.29 11.83
N LEU A 117 -11.71 8.45 12.24
CA LEU A 117 -11.88 8.83 13.63
C LEU A 117 -13.36 9.15 13.86
N PRO A 118 -14.00 8.69 14.97
CA PRO A 118 -15.39 8.99 15.26
C PRO A 118 -15.67 10.50 15.25
N ARG A 119 -16.73 10.91 14.55
CA ARG A 119 -17.16 12.31 14.37
C ARG A 119 -16.26 13.17 13.49
N GLU A 120 -15.28 12.60 12.83
CA GLU A 120 -14.44 13.30 11.85
C GLU A 120 -14.66 12.70 10.45
N GLU A 121 -14.38 13.47 9.42
CA GLU A 121 -14.31 12.95 8.05
C GLU A 121 -13.10 12.03 7.89
N VAL A 122 -13.23 11.02 7.02
CA VAL A 122 -12.11 10.12 6.72
C VAL A 122 -10.96 10.92 6.11
N LYS A 123 -9.79 10.81 6.74
CA LYS A 123 -8.56 11.42 6.26
C LYS A 123 -7.71 10.42 5.49
N ILE A 124 -7.20 10.85 4.34
CA ILE A 124 -6.31 10.04 3.49
C ILE A 124 -4.88 10.53 3.64
N PHE A 125 -3.97 9.57 3.82
CA PHE A 125 -2.54 9.73 3.72
C PHE A 125 -2.05 8.83 2.61
N ALA A 126 -1.44 9.39 1.57
CA ALA A 126 -1.00 8.63 0.43
C ALA A 126 0.41 9.04 -0.02
N SER A 127 1.19 8.05 -0.43
CA SER A 127 2.54 8.28 -0.96
C SER A 127 2.76 7.49 -2.23
N LYS A 128 3.70 7.96 -3.06
CA LYS A 128 4.16 7.28 -4.27
C LYS A 128 5.61 6.84 -4.11
N SER A 129 5.87 5.59 -4.43
CA SER A 129 7.23 5.04 -4.53
C SER A 129 7.54 4.81 -6.00
N TYR A 130 8.43 5.64 -6.55
CA TYR A 130 8.76 5.63 -7.98
C TYR A 130 9.83 4.59 -8.32
N GLY A 131 9.76 4.07 -9.53
CA GLY A 131 10.68 3.09 -10.06
C GLY A 131 10.43 2.83 -11.55
N GLU A 132 10.86 1.67 -12.00
CA GLU A 132 10.67 1.25 -13.38
C GLU A 132 10.43 -0.26 -13.49
N VAL A 133 9.83 -0.68 -14.60
CA VAL A 133 9.72 -2.09 -14.97
C VAL A 133 10.98 -2.49 -15.75
N PRO A 134 11.78 -3.45 -15.27
CA PRO A 134 12.98 -3.91 -15.96
C PRO A 134 12.63 -4.61 -17.28
N LYS A 135 13.61 -4.69 -18.21
CA LYS A 135 13.42 -5.43 -19.48
C LYS A 135 13.44 -6.95 -19.32
N LYS A 136 13.95 -7.44 -18.20
CA LYS A 136 14.04 -8.88 -17.87
C LYS A 136 13.53 -9.12 -16.47
N ILE A 137 12.92 -10.27 -16.27
CA ILE A 137 12.49 -10.72 -14.95
C ILE A 137 13.72 -11.17 -14.18
N SER A 138 13.77 -10.80 -12.90
CA SER A 138 14.76 -11.29 -11.97
C SER A 138 14.15 -11.52 -10.59
N GLY A 139 14.85 -12.29 -9.77
CA GLY A 139 14.38 -12.71 -8.46
C GLY A 139 13.31 -13.80 -8.52
N ASN A 140 12.99 -14.35 -7.35
CA ASN A 140 12.06 -15.46 -7.21
C ASN A 140 11.10 -15.31 -6.01
N ARG A 141 11.20 -14.20 -5.27
CA ARG A 141 10.37 -13.91 -4.09
C ARG A 141 9.16 -13.06 -4.46
N GLY A 142 8.16 -13.12 -3.59
CA GLY A 142 7.01 -12.24 -3.66
C GLY A 142 6.04 -12.53 -4.80
N TYR A 143 5.28 -11.51 -5.14
CA TYR A 143 4.27 -11.54 -6.19
C TYR A 143 4.87 -11.13 -7.54
N MET A 144 4.06 -11.25 -8.59
CA MET A 144 4.43 -10.85 -9.95
C MET A 144 5.00 -9.41 -9.99
N ALA A 145 4.34 -8.47 -9.34
CA ALA A 145 4.78 -7.08 -9.32
C ALA A 145 6.13 -6.85 -8.62
N ASP A 146 6.50 -7.70 -7.65
CA ASP A 146 7.81 -7.60 -6.98
C ASP A 146 8.98 -7.92 -7.95
N LYS A 147 8.73 -8.79 -8.94
CA LYS A 147 9.67 -9.14 -10.01
C LYS A 147 9.72 -8.10 -11.13
N LEU A 148 8.72 -7.23 -11.18
CA LEU A 148 8.53 -6.22 -12.22
C LEU A 148 8.77 -4.79 -11.74
N PHE A 149 9.19 -4.59 -10.51
CA PHE A 149 9.43 -3.26 -10.01
C PHE A 149 10.84 -3.11 -9.43
N ARG A 150 11.59 -2.20 -10.03
CA ARG A 150 12.88 -1.73 -9.54
C ARG A 150 12.73 -0.30 -9.03
N PRO A 151 12.88 -0.04 -7.73
CA PRO A 151 12.86 1.33 -7.19
C PRO A 151 13.96 2.19 -7.82
N LEU A 152 13.73 3.50 -7.97
CA LEU A 152 14.70 4.42 -8.60
C LEU A 152 16.07 4.40 -7.91
N GLU A 153 16.08 4.25 -6.59
CA GLU A 153 17.31 4.29 -5.79
C GLU A 153 17.95 2.90 -5.62
N SER A 154 17.45 1.88 -6.33
CA SER A 154 17.93 0.51 -6.21
C SER A 154 18.42 -0.03 -7.55
N LYS A 155 19.43 -0.91 -7.48
CA LYS A 155 19.84 -1.74 -8.64
C LYS A 155 19.06 -3.05 -8.70
N LEU A 156 18.37 -3.42 -7.62
CA LEU A 156 17.62 -4.66 -7.46
C LEU A 156 16.13 -4.41 -7.65
N VAL A 157 15.41 -5.37 -8.22
CA VAL A 157 13.95 -5.43 -8.14
C VAL A 157 13.55 -5.89 -6.73
N LEU A 158 12.32 -5.61 -6.32
CA LEU A 158 11.84 -5.98 -4.97
C LEU A 158 12.02 -7.46 -4.66
N SER A 159 11.82 -8.34 -5.65
CA SER A 159 11.98 -9.80 -5.49
C SER A 159 13.42 -10.28 -5.26
N GLU A 160 14.43 -9.44 -5.54
CA GLU A 160 15.85 -9.75 -5.28
C GLU A 160 16.34 -9.20 -3.94
N MET A 161 15.58 -8.29 -3.33
CA MET A 161 15.96 -7.66 -2.07
C MET A 161 15.99 -8.66 -0.92
N SER A 162 16.91 -8.48 0.01
CA SER A 162 16.83 -9.13 1.31
C SER A 162 15.53 -8.73 2.03
N GLU A 163 15.13 -9.50 3.03
CA GLU A 163 13.94 -9.19 3.82
C GLU A 163 14.05 -7.80 4.49
N THR A 164 15.22 -7.45 4.95
CA THR A 164 15.49 -6.15 5.57
C THR A 164 15.31 -5.01 4.56
N GLU A 165 15.89 -5.12 3.35
CA GLU A 165 15.77 -4.11 2.30
C GLU A 165 14.31 -3.98 1.82
N TYR A 166 13.62 -5.10 1.65
CA TYR A 166 12.21 -5.13 1.24
C TYR A 166 11.32 -4.43 2.29
N ASN A 167 11.50 -4.76 3.57
CA ASN A 167 10.76 -4.12 4.65
C ASN A 167 11.08 -2.62 4.74
N LEU A 168 12.35 -2.25 4.59
CA LEU A 168 12.78 -0.85 4.60
C LEU A 168 12.13 -0.06 3.46
N PHE A 169 12.04 -0.62 2.26
CA PHE A 169 11.37 0.00 1.13
C PHE A 169 9.92 0.37 1.45
N TRP A 170 9.15 -0.56 2.03
CA TRP A 170 7.75 -0.32 2.36
C TRP A 170 7.57 0.58 3.58
N ASN A 171 8.41 0.43 4.60
CA ASN A 171 8.33 1.20 5.85
C ASN A 171 8.68 2.68 5.64
N ASN A 172 9.46 3.02 4.61
CA ASN A 172 9.84 4.39 4.28
C ASN A 172 8.77 5.18 3.52
N SER A 173 7.61 4.63 3.27
CA SER A 173 6.51 5.37 2.64
C SER A 173 6.05 6.52 3.54
N SER A 174 6.11 7.77 3.04
CA SER A 174 5.85 8.98 3.85
C SER A 174 4.46 9.02 4.49
N CYS A 175 3.47 8.40 3.84
CA CYS A 175 2.10 8.35 4.34
C CYS A 175 1.97 7.75 5.74
N TRP A 176 2.85 6.83 6.12
CA TRP A 176 2.87 6.25 7.46
C TRP A 176 3.28 7.27 8.53
N GLN A 177 4.36 8.00 8.28
CA GLN A 177 4.86 9.02 9.20
C GLN A 177 3.88 10.19 9.33
N GLU A 178 3.27 10.58 8.22
CA GLU A 178 2.24 11.62 8.20
C GLU A 178 1.03 11.21 9.04
N MET A 179 0.54 9.96 8.89
CA MET A 179 -0.57 9.45 9.69
C MET A 179 -0.22 9.36 11.18
N ILE A 180 0.95 8.83 11.53
CA ILE A 180 1.39 8.72 12.94
C ILE A 180 1.54 10.11 13.56
N THR A 181 2.13 11.06 12.83
CA THR A 181 2.26 12.45 13.29
C THR A 181 0.89 13.08 13.53
N TYR A 182 -0.05 12.86 12.61
CA TYR A 182 -1.43 13.33 12.77
C TYR A 182 -2.11 12.70 14.00
N LEU A 183 -1.98 11.39 14.19
CA LEU A 183 -2.54 10.71 15.36
C LEU A 183 -1.95 11.27 16.67
N LYS A 184 -0.64 11.52 16.71
CA LYS A 184 0.01 12.13 17.87
C LYS A 184 -0.48 13.54 18.14
N SER A 185 -0.77 14.34 17.12
CA SER A 185 -1.33 15.68 17.29
C SER A 185 -2.74 15.68 17.91
N LYS A 186 -3.49 14.57 17.76
CA LYS A 186 -4.81 14.37 18.40
C LYS A 186 -4.70 13.85 19.85
N THR A 187 -3.47 13.51 20.28
CA THR A 187 -3.22 13.03 21.65
C THR A 187 -2.73 14.11 22.61
N SER A 188 -2.33 15.28 22.09
CA SER A 188 -1.96 16.42 22.92
C SER A 188 -3.20 17.10 23.53
N PRO A 189 -3.17 17.50 24.80
CA PRO A 189 -4.27 18.16 25.48
C PRO A 189 -4.60 19.52 24.89
#